data_8f87b8ec435bfca223401ae2e91183f2
#
_entry.id   8f87b8ec435bfca223401ae2e91183f2
#
_cell.length_a   1.000
_cell.length_b   1.000
_cell.length_c   1.000
_cell.angle_alpha   90.00
_cell.angle_beta   90.00
_cell.angle_gamma   90.00
#
_symmetry.space_group_name_H-M   'P 1'
#
loop_
_entity.id
_entity.type
_entity.pdbx_description
1 polymer ?
#
loop_
_entity_poly.entity_id
_entity_poly.type
_entity_poly.pdbx_seq_one_letter_code
_entity_poly.pdbx_strand_id
1 'polypeptide(L)'
;ELSEIMLDEIRRERTVELYMEGFRYDDLKRWGILEETLNQSRLGRVVGEAGYSTPFKDASGNPTSKYDAKSYVYGEETVITGDGKEHACVVISPKANSTVRKAHYLWPIPQHQINLNPNLKQNPGY
;
A
#
# COMPACT_ATOMS: atom_id res chain seq x y z
N GLU A 1 21.13 14.22 9.14
CA GLU A 1 21.44 13.60 7.83
C GLU A 1 21.94 12.17 7.98
N LEU A 2 23.12 11.92 8.62
CA LEU A 2 23.67 10.55 8.73
C LEU A 2 22.78 9.62 9.57
N SER A 3 22.20 10.15 10.64
CA SER A 3 21.27 9.42 11.52
C SER A 3 19.94 9.09 10.83
N GLU A 4 19.45 9.94 9.95
CA GLU A 4 18.23 9.72 9.17
C GLU A 4 18.46 8.63 8.12
N ILE A 5 19.55 8.69 7.39
CA ILE A 5 19.94 7.65 6.42
C ILE A 5 20.08 6.29 7.12
N MET A 6 20.71 6.26 8.27
CA MET A 6 20.83 5.02 9.06
C MET A 6 19.48 4.51 9.56
N LEU A 7 18.59 5.41 9.98
CA LEU A 7 17.26 5.03 10.43
C LEU A 7 16.41 4.44 9.30
N ASP A 8 16.50 5.03 8.12
CA ASP A 8 15.78 4.53 6.95
C ASP A 8 16.30 3.17 6.50
N GLU A 9 17.61 2.96 6.57
CA GLU A 9 18.21 1.66 6.28
C GLU A 9 17.78 0.59 7.30
N ILE A 10 17.77 0.91 8.59
CA ILE A 10 17.26 0.00 9.63
C ILE A 10 15.79 -0.36 9.38
N ARG A 11 14.96 0.61 9.00
CA ARG A 11 13.54 0.39 8.68
C ARG A 11 13.39 -0.49 7.43
N ARG A 12 14.23 -0.27 6.42
CA ARG A 12 14.26 -1.07 5.19
C ARG A 12 14.63 -2.52 5.51
N GLU A 13 15.75 -2.73 6.18
CA GLU A 13 16.21 -4.07 6.58
C GLU A 13 15.15 -4.79 7.41
N ARG A 14 14.61 -4.13 8.43
CA ARG A 14 13.53 -4.71 9.25
C ARG A 14 12.30 -5.11 8.41
N THR A 15 11.97 -4.33 7.39
CA THR A 15 10.85 -4.63 6.49
C THR A 15 11.11 -5.88 5.66
N VAL A 16 12.33 -6.06 5.19
CA VAL A 16 12.74 -7.21 4.36
C VAL A 16 12.86 -8.47 5.22
N GLU A 17 13.57 -8.38 6.34
CA GLU A 17 13.86 -9.52 7.21
C GLU A 17 12.60 -10.10 7.89
N LEU A 18 11.67 -9.24 8.29
CA LEU A 18 10.42 -9.65 8.95
C LEU A 18 9.22 -9.69 7.98
N TYR A 19 9.49 -9.85 6.69
CA TYR A 19 8.44 -9.99 5.68
C TYR A 19 7.54 -11.19 5.99
N MET A 20 6.22 -10.98 5.93
CA MET A 20 5.17 -11.97 6.23
C MET A 20 5.05 -12.42 7.70
N GLU A 21 5.81 -11.84 8.64
CA GLU A 21 5.70 -12.16 10.06
C GLU A 21 4.66 -11.31 10.84
N GLY A 22 3.95 -10.45 10.14
CA GLY A 22 2.85 -9.65 10.71
C GLY A 22 3.26 -8.36 11.43
N PHE A 23 4.55 -8.06 11.54
CA PHE A 23 5.04 -6.87 12.28
C PHE A 23 4.88 -5.54 11.53
N ARG A 24 4.72 -5.57 10.21
CA ARG A 24 4.76 -4.36 9.37
C ARG A 24 3.74 -3.29 9.79
N TYR A 25 2.52 -3.69 10.11
CA TYR A 25 1.46 -2.75 10.50
C TYR A 25 1.80 -2.01 11.80
N ASP A 26 2.28 -2.74 12.80
CA ASP A 26 2.66 -2.16 14.09
C ASP A 26 3.92 -1.28 13.98
N ASP A 27 4.85 -1.66 13.11
CA ASP A 27 6.03 -0.85 12.83
C ASP A 27 5.64 0.49 12.18
N LEU A 28 4.76 0.49 11.19
CA LEU A 28 4.27 1.71 10.55
C LEU A 28 3.57 2.64 11.55
N LYS A 29 2.80 2.07 12.50
CA LYS A 29 2.18 2.84 13.59
C LYS A 29 3.22 3.46 14.51
N ARG A 30 4.20 2.68 14.98
CA ARG A 30 5.26 3.16 15.88
C ARG A 30 6.14 4.21 15.22
N TRP A 31 6.39 4.10 13.93
CA TRP A 31 7.18 5.06 13.18
C TRP A 31 6.40 6.32 12.78
N GLY A 32 5.09 6.33 12.95
CA GLY A 32 4.24 7.46 12.62
C GLY A 32 4.01 7.68 11.13
N ILE A 33 4.29 6.68 10.28
CA ILE A 33 4.20 6.76 8.82
C ILE A 33 3.09 5.89 8.23
N LEU A 34 2.13 5.48 9.05
CA LEU A 34 1.05 4.58 8.63
C LEU A 34 0.20 5.18 7.49
N GLU A 35 -0.24 6.45 7.65
CA GLU A 35 -1.05 7.12 6.64
C GLU A 35 -0.29 7.33 5.33
N GLU A 36 0.95 7.80 5.44
CA GLU A 36 1.81 8.04 4.29
C GLU A 36 2.06 6.77 3.48
N THR A 37 2.35 5.67 4.17
CA THR A 37 2.69 4.41 3.52
C THR A 37 1.48 3.67 2.97
N LEU A 38 0.34 3.65 3.68
CA LEU A 38 -0.81 2.83 3.29
C LEU A 38 -1.82 3.58 2.42
N ASN A 39 -1.83 4.91 2.41
CA ASN A 39 -2.70 5.72 1.56
C ASN A 39 -2.08 5.98 0.17
N GLN A 40 -1.33 5.03 -0.33
CA GLN A 40 -0.79 5.06 -1.68
C GLN A 40 -1.52 4.06 -2.57
N SER A 41 -1.48 4.30 -3.87
CA SER A 41 -1.97 3.32 -4.83
C SER A 41 -1.11 2.07 -4.80
N ARG A 42 -1.74 0.91 -4.93
CA ARG A 42 -1.02 -0.36 -5.12
C ARG A 42 -0.76 -0.54 -6.58
N LEU A 43 0.50 -0.44 -6.94
CA LEU A 43 0.96 -0.53 -8.31
C LEU A 43 1.32 -1.99 -8.65
N GLY A 44 1.04 -2.35 -9.88
CA GLY A 44 1.44 -3.61 -10.46
C GLY A 44 2.66 -3.42 -11.37
N ARG A 45 2.67 -4.16 -12.47
CA ARG A 45 3.78 -4.15 -13.42
C ARG A 45 3.85 -2.85 -14.21
N VAL A 46 5.04 -2.56 -14.71
CA VAL A 46 5.30 -1.46 -15.64
C VAL A 46 4.61 -1.73 -16.97
N VAL A 47 4.01 -0.70 -17.55
CA VAL A 47 3.33 -0.74 -18.85
C VAL A 47 4.35 -0.44 -19.95
N GLY A 48 4.23 -1.14 -21.09
CA GLY A 48 5.04 -0.86 -22.27
C GLY A 48 6.31 -1.70 -22.42
N GLU A 49 6.65 -2.54 -21.48
CA GLU A 49 7.71 -3.53 -21.66
C GLU A 49 7.26 -4.69 -22.54
N ALA A 50 8.18 -5.21 -23.35
CA ALA A 50 7.92 -6.34 -24.26
C ALA A 50 7.35 -7.54 -23.46
N GLY A 51 6.18 -8.00 -23.88
CA GLY A 51 5.49 -9.12 -23.25
C GLY A 51 4.57 -8.76 -22.08
N TYR A 52 4.57 -7.52 -21.60
CA TYR A 52 3.76 -7.09 -20.46
C TYR A 52 2.65 -6.10 -20.80
N SER A 53 2.68 -5.50 -21.99
CA SER A 53 1.71 -4.48 -22.42
C SER A 53 0.44 -5.04 -23.03
N THR A 54 0.40 -6.34 -23.34
CA THR A 54 -0.76 -6.96 -23.95
C THR A 54 -1.49 -7.84 -22.94
N PRO A 55 -2.83 -7.74 -22.84
CA PRO A 55 -3.61 -8.74 -22.14
C PRO A 55 -3.31 -10.14 -22.73
N PHE A 56 -3.41 -11.18 -21.91
CA PHE A 56 -3.29 -12.54 -22.39
C PHE A 56 -4.29 -12.74 -23.53
N LYS A 57 -3.80 -13.20 -24.68
CA LYS A 57 -4.63 -13.47 -25.85
C LYS A 57 -4.70 -14.97 -26.06
N ASP A 58 -5.85 -15.45 -26.49
CA ASP A 58 -6.00 -16.83 -26.99
C ASP A 58 -5.29 -17.00 -28.34
N ALA A 59 -5.27 -18.22 -28.84
CA ALA A 59 -4.69 -18.53 -30.16
C ALA A 59 -5.35 -17.76 -31.32
N SER A 60 -6.53 -17.19 -31.10
CA SER A 60 -7.28 -16.38 -32.06
C SER A 60 -7.06 -14.88 -31.88
N GLY A 61 -6.22 -14.48 -30.91
CA GLY A 61 -5.90 -13.09 -30.63
C GLY A 61 -6.92 -12.36 -29.76
N ASN A 62 -7.93 -13.04 -29.21
CA ASN A 62 -8.89 -12.44 -28.30
C ASN A 62 -8.34 -12.37 -26.88
N PRO A 63 -8.64 -11.32 -26.12
CA PRO A 63 -8.25 -11.25 -24.73
C PRO A 63 -8.87 -12.40 -23.94
N THR A 64 -8.04 -13.31 -23.42
CA THR A 64 -8.50 -14.42 -22.56
C THR A 64 -8.28 -14.07 -21.14
N SER A 65 -8.86 -13.11 -20.58
CA SER A 65 -8.39 -12.80 -19.26
C SER A 65 -9.34 -13.23 -18.16
N LYS A 66 -8.80 -14.01 -17.25
CA LYS A 66 -9.16 -13.91 -15.84
C LYS A 66 -8.90 -12.47 -15.29
N TYR A 67 -8.18 -11.68 -16.04
CA TYR A 67 -7.80 -10.30 -15.72
C TYR A 67 -8.33 -9.42 -16.84
N ASP A 68 -9.62 -9.11 -16.77
CA ASP A 68 -10.26 -8.19 -17.68
C ASP A 68 -9.53 -6.84 -17.65
N ALA A 69 -9.09 -6.37 -18.82
CA ALA A 69 -8.46 -5.06 -18.96
C ALA A 69 -9.34 -3.90 -18.43
N LYS A 70 -10.64 -4.14 -18.28
CA LYS A 70 -11.57 -3.20 -17.66
C LYS A 70 -11.44 -3.14 -16.13
N SER A 71 -10.80 -4.13 -15.50
CA SER A 71 -10.64 -4.20 -14.05
C SER A 71 -9.40 -3.45 -13.55
N TYR A 72 -8.51 -3.03 -14.46
CA TYR A 72 -7.26 -2.35 -14.10
C TYR A 72 -7.15 -1.01 -14.82
N VAL A 73 -6.73 -0.01 -14.08
CA VAL A 73 -6.38 1.30 -14.62
C VAL A 73 -4.91 1.25 -15.08
N TYR A 74 -4.67 1.63 -16.32
CA TYR A 74 -3.34 1.58 -16.94
C TYR A 74 -2.79 2.98 -17.12
N GLY A 75 -1.54 3.19 -16.72
CA GLY A 75 -0.78 4.38 -17.11
C GLY A 75 -1.17 5.68 -16.38
N GLU A 76 -2.00 5.63 -15.35
CA GLU A 76 -2.34 6.82 -14.54
C GLU A 76 -1.28 7.17 -13.50
N GLU A 77 -0.50 6.19 -13.07
CA GLU A 77 0.59 6.39 -12.11
C GLU A 77 1.90 5.88 -12.68
N THR A 78 2.99 6.53 -12.30
CA THR A 78 4.33 6.24 -12.78
C THR A 78 5.25 5.86 -11.64
N VAL A 79 6.29 5.10 -11.95
CA VAL A 79 7.39 4.79 -11.02
C VAL A 79 8.72 5.00 -11.72
N ILE A 80 9.74 5.35 -10.95
CA ILE A 80 11.12 5.38 -11.41
C ILE A 80 11.70 3.99 -11.18
N THR A 81 12.10 3.33 -12.27
CA THR A 81 12.71 2.00 -12.23
C THR A 81 14.23 2.07 -12.08
N GLY A 82 14.87 0.90 -11.92
CA GLY A 82 16.31 0.83 -11.72
C GLY A 82 17.18 1.40 -12.84
N ASP A 83 16.60 1.68 -14.01
CA ASP A 83 17.23 2.39 -15.12
C ASP A 83 17.19 3.91 -15.01
N GLY A 84 16.59 4.42 -13.92
CA GLY A 84 16.42 5.86 -13.65
C GLY A 84 15.36 6.55 -14.49
N LYS A 85 14.56 5.80 -15.26
CA LYS A 85 13.48 6.34 -16.09
C LYS A 85 12.14 6.19 -15.43
N GLU A 86 11.25 7.10 -15.77
CA GLU A 86 9.86 7.07 -15.33
C GLU A 86 9.03 6.19 -16.26
N HIS A 87 8.34 5.23 -15.70
CA HIS A 87 7.49 4.29 -16.42
C HIS A 87 6.08 4.29 -15.85
N ALA A 88 5.09 4.24 -16.73
CA ALA A 88 3.70 4.05 -16.34
C ALA A 88 3.47 2.65 -15.77
N CYS A 89 2.64 2.56 -14.76
CA CYS A 89 2.31 1.30 -14.09
C CYS A 89 0.84 0.96 -14.19
N VAL A 90 0.53 -0.32 -14.04
CA VAL A 90 -0.83 -0.79 -13.80
C VAL A 90 -1.22 -0.44 -12.37
N VAL A 91 -2.34 0.24 -12.19
CA VAL A 91 -2.90 0.51 -10.87
C VAL A 91 -3.81 -0.66 -10.47
N ILE A 92 -3.39 -1.47 -9.50
CA ILE A 92 -4.16 -2.61 -9.00
C ILE A 92 -5.25 -2.13 -8.04
N SER A 93 -4.91 -1.21 -7.16
CA SER A 93 -5.85 -0.58 -6.26
C SER A 93 -5.52 0.90 -6.13
N PRO A 94 -6.41 1.79 -6.58
CA PRO A 94 -6.14 3.23 -6.53
C PRO A 94 -6.12 3.73 -5.08
N LYS A 95 -5.40 4.81 -4.86
CA LYS A 95 -5.28 5.50 -3.57
C LYS A 95 -6.64 5.79 -2.92
N ALA A 96 -7.66 6.07 -3.71
CA ALA A 96 -9.01 6.34 -3.22
C ALA A 96 -9.64 5.17 -2.44
N ASN A 97 -9.16 3.94 -2.65
CA ASN A 97 -9.60 2.75 -1.92
C ASN A 97 -8.94 2.59 -0.56
N SER A 98 -7.95 3.40 -0.25
CA SER A 98 -7.24 3.37 1.02
C SER A 98 -7.69 4.55 1.90
N THR A 99 -8.21 4.25 3.08
CA THR A 99 -8.82 5.23 3.98
C THR A 99 -8.19 5.21 5.37
N VAL A 100 -6.87 5.07 5.42
CA VAL A 100 -6.16 5.15 6.70
C VAL A 100 -6.17 6.59 7.22
N ARG A 101 -6.53 6.77 8.47
CA ARG A 101 -6.67 8.06 9.15
C ARG A 101 -5.84 8.07 10.44
N LYS A 102 -5.60 9.23 11.01
CA LYS A 102 -4.92 9.39 12.31
C LYS A 102 -5.52 8.56 13.42
N ALA A 103 -6.84 8.35 13.41
CA ALA A 103 -7.51 7.46 14.35
C ALA A 103 -6.90 6.05 14.38
N HIS A 104 -6.46 5.52 13.25
CA HIS A 104 -5.93 4.16 13.13
C HIS A 104 -4.56 3.94 13.79
N TYR A 105 -3.90 4.98 14.29
CA TYR A 105 -2.70 4.83 15.13
C TYR A 105 -3.01 4.24 16.50
N LEU A 106 -4.24 4.40 16.97
CA LEU A 106 -4.72 3.81 18.20
C LEU A 106 -5.79 2.76 17.91
N TRP A 107 -5.94 1.79 18.80
CA TRP A 107 -7.06 0.88 18.74
C TRP A 107 -8.28 1.51 19.41
N PRO A 108 -9.49 1.36 18.86
CA PRO A 108 -10.69 1.83 19.54
C PRO A 108 -10.88 1.07 20.86
N ILE A 109 -11.33 1.79 21.89
CA ILE A 109 -11.76 1.16 23.13
C ILE A 109 -13.10 0.47 22.84
N PRO A 110 -13.26 -0.83 23.15
CA PRO A 110 -14.50 -1.53 22.92
C PRO A 110 -15.69 -0.82 23.59
N GLN A 111 -16.77 -0.63 22.87
CA GLN A 111 -17.95 0.12 23.36
C GLN A 111 -18.49 -0.45 24.66
N HIS A 112 -18.41 -1.76 24.85
CA HIS A 112 -18.81 -2.42 26.11
C HIS A 112 -18.02 -1.91 27.31
N GLN A 113 -16.71 -1.65 27.17
CA GLN A 113 -15.88 -1.13 28.24
C GLN A 113 -16.24 0.32 28.60
N ILE A 114 -16.55 1.12 27.58
CA ILE A 114 -17.01 2.50 27.78
C ILE A 114 -18.35 2.52 28.53
N ASN A 115 -19.25 1.60 28.19
CA ASN A 115 -20.55 1.50 28.85
C ASN A 115 -20.45 1.06 30.33
N LEU A 116 -19.42 0.27 30.68
CA LEU A 116 -19.18 -0.16 32.07
C LEU A 116 -18.48 0.91 32.88
N ASN A 117 -17.71 1.79 32.27
CA ASN A 117 -16.98 2.81 33.02
C ASN A 117 -17.17 4.19 32.35
N PRO A 118 -18.05 5.05 32.88
CA PRO A 118 -18.37 6.35 32.34
C PRO A 118 -17.19 7.34 32.29
N ASN A 119 -16.09 7.03 33.00
CA ASN A 119 -14.86 7.83 32.97
C ASN A 119 -13.98 7.51 31.74
N LEU A 120 -14.25 6.41 31.03
CA LEU A 120 -13.55 6.09 29.78
C LEU A 120 -14.09 6.94 28.65
N LYS A 121 -13.19 7.59 27.92
CA LYS A 121 -13.48 8.30 26.68
C LYS A 121 -12.85 7.58 25.53
N GLN A 122 -13.58 7.51 24.42
CA GLN A 122 -13.06 6.91 23.19
C GLN A 122 -11.83 7.66 22.68
N ASN A 123 -10.94 6.95 22.02
CA ASN A 123 -9.81 7.54 21.35
C ASN A 123 -10.26 8.52 20.25
N PRO A 124 -9.52 9.60 20.01
CA PRO A 124 -9.90 10.61 19.00
C PRO A 124 -10.12 10.00 17.62
N GLY A 125 -11.24 10.34 16.99
CA GLY A 125 -11.55 9.94 15.62
C GLY A 125 -12.39 8.67 15.47
N TYR A 126 -12.80 8.04 16.59
CA TYR A 126 -13.76 6.92 16.65
C TYR A 126 -15.11 7.36 17.14
#